data_933867708cdc34f28c7a421a2c5566f5
#
_entry.id   933867708cdc34f28c7a421a2c5566f5
#
_cell.length_a   1.000
_cell.length_b   1.000
_cell.length_c   1.000
_cell.angle_alpha   90.00
_cell.angle_beta   90.00
_cell.angle_gamma   90.00
#
_symmetry.space_group_name_H-M   'P 1'
#
loop_
_entity.id
_entity.type
_entity.pdbx_description
1 polymer ?
#
loop_
_entity_poly.entity_id
_entity_poly.type
_entity_poly.pdbx_seq_one_letter_code
_entity_poly.pdbx_strand_id
1 'polypeptide(L)'
;MTQRIALVTGGSRGLGKNAALKLAERGTAVILTYNNNQQAADEVVAEIAAKGVKAVALQLNVGDVASFEAFALNVQHQLKDVWNRDTFDYLLNNAGVGIAVPFAE
;
A
#
# COMPACT_ATOMS: atom_id res chain seq x y z
N MET A 1 -10.69 2.83 -18.77
CA MET A 1 -10.88 1.96 -17.61
C MET A 1 -10.11 2.50 -16.43
N THR A 2 -10.72 2.45 -15.27
CA THR A 2 -10.07 2.90 -14.06
C THR A 2 -9.17 1.80 -13.51
N GLN A 3 -7.92 2.13 -13.23
CA GLN A 3 -7.01 1.18 -12.63
C GLN A 3 -7.45 0.86 -11.20
N ARG A 4 -7.39 -0.40 -10.82
CA ARG A 4 -7.68 -0.81 -9.45
C ARG A 4 -6.45 -0.58 -8.58
N ILE A 5 -6.70 -0.24 -7.33
CA ILE A 5 -5.65 0.09 -6.39
C ILE A 5 -5.86 -0.75 -5.12
N ALA A 6 -4.80 -1.42 -4.69
CA ALA A 6 -4.83 -2.21 -3.47
C ALA A 6 -3.91 -1.59 -2.42
N LEU A 7 -4.39 -1.54 -1.19
CA LEU A 7 -3.56 -1.17 -0.04
C LEU A 7 -3.14 -2.46 0.65
N VAL A 8 -1.83 -2.72 0.69
CA VAL A 8 -1.28 -3.94 1.28
C VAL A 8 -0.44 -3.57 2.49
N THR A 9 -0.92 -3.87 3.68
CA THR A 9 -0.14 -3.61 4.88
C THR A 9 0.93 -4.69 5.05
N GLY A 10 2.14 -4.28 5.42
CA GLY A 10 3.25 -5.21 5.55
C GLY A 10 3.70 -5.77 4.22
N GLY A 11 3.68 -4.97 3.15
CA GLY A 11 3.96 -5.43 1.80
C GLY A 11 5.41 -5.52 1.42
N SER A 12 6.34 -5.24 2.34
CA SER A 12 7.75 -5.18 1.99
C SER A 12 8.46 -6.54 2.01
N ARG A 13 7.85 -7.56 2.58
CA ARG A 13 8.46 -8.89 2.65
C ARG A 13 7.42 -9.95 2.90
N GLY A 14 7.82 -11.22 2.76
CA GLY A 14 6.99 -12.37 3.08
C GLY A 14 5.73 -12.45 2.24
N LEU A 15 4.64 -12.86 2.88
CA LEU A 15 3.36 -13.02 2.19
C LEU A 15 2.83 -11.71 1.62
N GLY A 16 3.07 -10.59 2.34
CA GLY A 16 2.64 -9.29 1.86
C GLY A 16 3.34 -8.90 0.56
N LYS A 17 4.65 -9.14 0.49
CA LYS A 17 5.40 -8.89 -0.75
C LYS A 17 4.86 -9.74 -1.89
N ASN A 18 4.66 -11.04 -1.63
CA ASN A 18 4.14 -11.94 -2.67
C ASN A 18 2.77 -11.49 -3.16
N ALA A 19 1.89 -11.09 -2.24
CA ALA A 19 0.56 -10.62 -2.61
C ALA A 19 0.63 -9.35 -3.45
N ALA A 20 1.50 -8.40 -3.06
CA ALA A 20 1.67 -7.16 -3.82
C ALA A 20 2.15 -7.43 -5.23
N LEU A 21 3.13 -8.33 -5.38
CA LEU A 21 3.66 -8.65 -6.71
C LEU A 21 2.60 -9.36 -7.56
N LYS A 22 1.80 -10.24 -6.99
CA LYS A 22 0.73 -10.91 -7.74
C LYS A 22 -0.35 -9.95 -8.18
N LEU A 23 -0.72 -9.00 -7.32
CA LEU A 23 -1.68 -7.97 -7.70
C LEU A 23 -1.16 -7.16 -8.87
N ALA A 24 0.13 -6.80 -8.82
CA ALA A 24 0.75 -6.03 -9.89
C ALA A 24 0.76 -6.82 -11.21
N GLU A 25 0.97 -8.13 -11.15
CA GLU A 25 0.91 -8.97 -12.36
C GLU A 25 -0.45 -8.93 -13.02
N ARG A 26 -1.50 -8.65 -12.25
CA ARG A 26 -2.85 -8.54 -12.77
C ARG A 26 -3.21 -7.11 -13.16
N GLY A 27 -2.25 -6.20 -13.10
CA GLY A 27 -2.48 -4.80 -13.48
C GLY A 27 -3.05 -3.94 -12.37
N THR A 28 -3.07 -4.43 -11.13
CA THR A 28 -3.56 -3.66 -9.98
C THR A 28 -2.43 -2.84 -9.40
N ALA A 29 -2.64 -1.54 -9.26
CA ALA A 29 -1.68 -0.66 -8.60
C ALA A 29 -1.66 -0.96 -7.10
N VAL A 30 -0.54 -0.69 -6.45
CA VAL A 30 -0.35 -1.09 -5.05
C VAL A 30 0.17 0.08 -4.23
N ILE A 31 -0.46 0.29 -3.08
CA ILE A 31 0.12 1.09 -1.99
C ILE A 31 0.52 0.07 -0.93
N LEU A 32 1.81 -0.05 -0.66
CA LEU A 32 2.26 -1.00 0.35
C LEU A 32 2.83 -0.26 1.54
N THR A 33 2.80 -0.91 2.70
CA THR A 33 3.34 -0.31 3.90
C THR A 33 4.53 -1.10 4.41
N TYR A 34 5.41 -0.40 5.14
CA TYR A 34 6.56 -0.99 5.82
C TYR A 34 6.66 -0.38 7.20
N ASN A 35 7.31 -1.09 8.11
CA ASN A 35 7.53 -0.56 9.46
C ASN A 35 8.90 0.12 9.54
N ASN A 36 9.98 -0.64 9.41
CA ASN A 36 11.33 -0.11 9.60
C ASN A 36 12.18 -0.18 8.34
N ASN A 37 11.89 -1.10 7.43
CA ASN A 37 12.80 -1.39 6.32
C ASN A 37 12.32 -0.72 5.05
N GLN A 38 12.63 0.57 4.93
CA GLN A 38 12.26 1.33 3.75
C GLN A 38 12.92 0.78 2.50
N GLN A 39 14.17 0.32 2.61
CA GLN A 39 14.88 -0.21 1.45
C GLN A 39 14.16 -1.42 0.87
N ALA A 40 13.71 -2.34 1.72
CA ALA A 40 12.97 -3.50 1.23
C ALA A 40 11.67 -3.09 0.54
N ALA A 41 10.98 -2.08 1.09
CA ALA A 41 9.75 -1.58 0.48
C ALA A 41 10.02 -0.93 -0.87
N ASP A 42 11.10 -0.15 -0.96
CA ASP A 42 11.47 0.49 -2.21
C ASP A 42 11.83 -0.53 -3.29
N GLU A 43 12.44 -1.66 -2.90
CA GLU A 43 12.74 -2.73 -3.83
C GLU A 43 11.47 -3.36 -4.40
N VAL A 44 10.46 -3.55 -3.55
CA VAL A 44 9.18 -4.08 -4.02
C VAL A 44 8.51 -3.10 -4.97
N VAL A 45 8.54 -1.81 -4.63
CA VAL A 45 8.00 -0.78 -5.53
C VAL A 45 8.68 -0.82 -6.90
N ALA A 46 10.00 -0.97 -6.91
CA ALA A 46 10.74 -1.07 -8.17
C ALA A 46 10.36 -2.30 -8.97
N GLU A 47 10.16 -3.45 -8.30
CA GLU A 47 9.73 -4.66 -8.97
C GLU A 47 8.34 -4.49 -9.58
N ILE A 48 7.44 -3.83 -8.87
CA ILE A 48 6.09 -3.57 -9.37
C ILE A 48 6.14 -2.62 -10.56
N ALA A 49 6.95 -1.58 -10.47
CA ALA A 49 7.11 -0.64 -11.58
C ALA A 49 7.62 -1.35 -12.84
N ALA A 50 8.49 -2.33 -12.67
CA ALA A 50 8.99 -3.12 -13.80
C ALA A 50 7.90 -3.94 -14.47
N LYS A 51 6.79 -4.18 -13.78
CA LYS A 51 5.64 -4.89 -14.36
C LYS A 51 4.66 -3.94 -15.06
N GLY A 52 4.97 -2.65 -15.07
CA GLY A 52 4.16 -1.67 -15.79
C GLY A 52 3.02 -1.06 -14.99
N VAL A 53 2.98 -1.25 -13.67
CA VAL A 53 1.97 -0.63 -12.82
C VAL A 53 2.63 0.28 -11.81
N LYS A 54 1.84 1.21 -11.27
CA LYS A 54 2.34 2.16 -10.28
C LYS A 54 2.25 1.58 -8.87
N ALA A 55 3.22 1.91 -8.04
CA ALA A 55 3.21 1.53 -6.63
C ALA A 55 3.86 2.63 -5.81
N VAL A 56 3.42 2.74 -4.56
CA VAL A 56 4.06 3.62 -3.59
C VAL A 56 4.24 2.87 -2.28
N ALA A 57 5.26 3.24 -1.52
CA ALA A 57 5.52 2.66 -0.21
C ALA A 57 5.34 3.74 0.85
N LEU A 58 4.60 3.41 1.91
CA LEU A 58 4.34 4.33 3.01
C LEU A 58 4.71 3.66 4.32
N GLN A 59 5.26 4.43 5.24
CA GLN A 59 5.60 3.90 6.55
C GLN A 59 4.34 3.81 7.42
N LEU A 60 4.17 2.70 8.09
CA LEU A 60 3.08 2.50 9.03
C LEU A 60 3.60 1.72 10.24
N ASN A 61 3.58 2.35 11.40
CA ASN A 61 3.92 1.68 12.66
C ASN A 61 2.61 1.18 13.28
N VAL A 62 2.33 -0.11 13.12
CA VAL A 62 1.08 -0.69 13.59
C VAL A 62 0.99 -0.72 15.11
N GLY A 63 2.11 -0.49 15.82
CA GLY A 63 2.12 -0.40 17.26
C GLY A 63 1.82 1.00 17.80
N ASP A 64 1.67 1.99 16.93
CA ASP A 64 1.44 3.37 17.31
C ASP A 64 0.10 3.85 16.76
N VAL A 65 -0.93 3.77 17.59
CA VAL A 65 -2.29 4.14 17.17
C VAL A 65 -2.37 5.60 16.72
N ALA A 66 -1.58 6.48 17.35
CA ALA A 66 -1.60 7.90 17.01
C ALA A 66 -1.10 8.17 15.60
N SER A 67 -0.30 7.26 15.02
CA SER A 67 0.21 7.46 13.68
C SER A 67 -0.81 7.09 12.60
N PHE A 68 -1.92 6.45 12.96
CA PHE A 68 -2.89 5.96 11.98
C PHE A 68 -3.59 7.09 11.25
N GLU A 69 -3.88 8.20 11.93
CA GLU A 69 -4.51 9.34 11.27
C GLU A 69 -3.59 9.96 10.22
N ALA A 70 -2.31 10.14 10.58
CA ALA A 70 -1.33 10.66 9.63
C ALA A 70 -1.15 9.71 8.46
N PHE A 71 -1.16 8.40 8.72
CA PHE A 71 -1.07 7.40 7.67
C PHE A 71 -2.26 7.50 6.72
N ALA A 72 -3.49 7.64 7.26
CA ALA A 72 -4.68 7.74 6.44
C ALA A 72 -4.62 8.97 5.53
N LEU A 73 -4.14 10.11 6.06
CA LEU A 73 -3.97 11.31 5.24
C LEU A 73 -2.93 11.09 4.15
N ASN A 74 -1.84 10.39 4.46
CA ASN A 74 -0.83 10.07 3.47
C ASN A 74 -1.40 9.22 2.35
N VAL A 75 -2.20 8.21 2.70
CA VAL A 75 -2.85 7.37 1.68
C VAL A 75 -3.73 8.22 0.78
N GLN A 76 -4.52 9.13 1.36
CA GLN A 76 -5.39 10.00 0.58
C GLN A 76 -4.58 10.90 -0.35
N HIS A 77 -3.47 11.46 0.13
CA HIS A 77 -2.60 12.29 -0.69
C HIS A 77 -2.02 11.49 -1.85
N GLN A 78 -1.58 10.27 -1.61
CA GLN A 78 -1.01 9.44 -2.68
C GLN A 78 -2.08 9.05 -3.70
N LEU A 79 -3.26 8.70 -3.22
CA LEU A 79 -4.36 8.39 -4.13
C LEU A 79 -4.66 9.56 -5.06
N LYS A 80 -4.69 10.77 -4.51
CA LYS A 80 -4.98 11.97 -5.31
C LYS A 80 -3.84 12.30 -6.26
N ASP A 81 -2.60 12.30 -5.76
CA ASP A 81 -1.45 12.76 -6.52
C ASP A 81 -1.05 11.77 -7.61
N VAL A 82 -1.12 10.49 -7.34
CA VAL A 82 -0.64 9.45 -8.26
C VAL A 82 -1.75 8.98 -9.20
N TRP A 83 -2.96 8.80 -8.67
CA TRP A 83 -4.04 8.19 -9.44
C TRP A 83 -5.24 9.10 -9.65
N ASN A 84 -5.26 10.29 -9.06
CA ASN A 84 -6.40 11.19 -9.09
C ASN A 84 -7.68 10.50 -8.60
N ARG A 85 -7.54 9.75 -7.50
CA ARG A 85 -8.62 8.98 -6.90
C ARG A 85 -8.82 9.42 -5.45
N ASP A 86 -10.00 9.14 -4.92
CA ASP A 86 -10.31 9.41 -3.51
C ASP A 86 -10.27 8.16 -2.66
N THR A 87 -10.36 6.99 -3.27
CA THR A 87 -10.41 5.71 -2.54
C THR A 87 -9.57 4.67 -3.25
N PHE A 88 -9.26 3.60 -2.53
CA PHE A 88 -8.66 2.42 -3.10
C PHE A 88 -9.73 1.32 -3.16
N ASP A 89 -9.43 0.25 -3.90
CA ASP A 89 -10.43 -0.79 -4.17
C ASP A 89 -10.33 -1.99 -3.26
N TYR A 90 -9.13 -2.32 -2.79
CA TYR A 90 -8.91 -3.50 -1.96
C TYR A 90 -8.02 -3.17 -0.78
N LEU A 91 -8.32 -3.79 0.36
CA LEU A 91 -7.43 -3.75 1.53
C LEU A 91 -6.98 -5.16 1.85
N LEU A 92 -5.67 -5.37 1.84
CA LEU A 92 -5.08 -6.63 2.23
C LEU A 92 -4.27 -6.40 3.50
N ASN A 93 -4.86 -6.76 4.63
CA ASN A 93 -4.23 -6.52 5.93
C ASN A 93 -3.31 -7.67 6.30
N ASN A 94 -2.07 -7.59 5.88
CA ASN A 94 -1.08 -8.62 6.11
C ASN A 94 -0.26 -8.38 7.38
N ALA A 95 -0.44 -7.23 8.02
CA ALA A 95 0.32 -6.91 9.23
C ALA A 95 -0.15 -7.67 10.46
N GLY A 96 -1.31 -8.33 10.38
CA GLY A 96 -1.79 -9.19 11.46
C GLY A 96 -2.46 -8.47 12.61
N VAL A 97 -2.70 -7.17 12.49
CA VAL A 97 -3.38 -6.39 13.52
C VAL A 97 -4.53 -5.64 12.90
N GLY A 98 -5.53 -5.31 13.73
CA GLY A 98 -6.64 -4.51 13.28
C GLY A 98 -6.20 -3.07 13.06
N ILE A 99 -6.48 -2.52 11.90
CA ILE A 99 -6.16 -1.14 11.59
C ILE A 99 -7.46 -0.38 11.41
N ALA A 100 -7.70 0.59 12.29
CA ALA A 100 -8.85 1.45 12.20
C ALA A 100 -8.43 2.70 11.44
N VAL A 101 -8.88 2.84 10.21
CA VAL A 101 -8.56 4.00 9.40
C VAL A 101 -9.86 4.67 8.96
N PRO A 102 -9.88 6.01 8.89
CA PRO A 102 -11.12 6.74 8.65
C PRO A 102 -11.52 6.86 7.19
N PHE A 103 -10.89 6.14 6.30
CA PHE A 103 -11.23 6.20 4.89
C PHE A 103 -11.78 4.89 4.37
N ALA A 104 -12.36 4.09 5.21
CA ALA A 104 -12.87 2.80 4.79
C ALA A 104 -13.88 2.97 3.65
N GLU A 105 -13.88 2.02 2.81
CA GLU A 105 -14.72 1.98 1.62
C GLU A 105 -15.79 3.05 1.60
#